data_30ff2ff30803709fa4e8575c0c14248c
#
_entry.id   30ff2ff30803709fa4e8575c0c14248c
#
_cell.length_a   1.000
_cell.length_b   1.000
_cell.length_c   1.000
_cell.angle_alpha   90.00
_cell.angle_beta   90.00
_cell.angle_gamma   90.00
#
_symmetry.space_group_name_H-M   'P 1'
#
loop_
_entity.id
_entity.type
_entity.pdbx_description
1 polymer ?
#
loop_
_entity_poly.entity_id
_entity_poly.type
_entity_poly.pdbx_seq_one_letter_code
_entity_poly.pdbx_strand_id
1 'polypeptide(L)'
;MLEISNKTNLLEQKSYKYSLQDVAEPNLHRDVYSYGTIPKVAFNHRRVPMSMPEEVWITDTSLRDGQQSVEPYSVDQIVNIYKLLNKLGGPYGIIRQTEFFIYSKKDREAIEKCMELDLKFPEITSWIRASKEDFKLVKDLGIAETGILVSCSDYHIFKKMKMSRSQCMDYYLGTVKDAFNAGVIPRCHLEDITRADFYGFVVPFVNELQKLSREAGIPVKIRACDTMGYGVPYTEAAMPRSVAGIIYGLQHYADVPSECLEWHGHNDFYKAVANASTAWLYGACAVNCSLLGIGERTGNVPLEAMVFEYASLRGSLDGMDTTVITEIADFFKKDVGYDIPPMTPFAGSAFNVTRAGVHADGLMKDEEIYTIFDTKKILNRPATVQISKTSGLAGIAYWINQTYGLEDDAKLDKRAPLVIAMKEWVDAQYEDGRQTAMTDRELEEKIAQLAPELQKR
;
A
#
# COMPACT_ATOMS: atom_id res chain seq x y z
N MET A 1 12.65 5.67 -37.67
CA MET A 1 11.41 5.76 -38.47
C MET A 1 10.27 5.98 -37.46
N LEU A 2 9.38 6.93 -37.73
CA LEU A 2 8.20 7.15 -36.88
C LEU A 2 7.10 6.21 -37.36
N GLU A 3 6.49 5.47 -36.43
CA GLU A 3 5.38 4.55 -36.70
C GLU A 3 4.32 4.69 -35.63
N ILE A 4 3.06 4.41 -35.99
CA ILE A 4 1.99 4.37 -35.00
C ILE A 4 2.14 3.09 -34.17
N SER A 5 2.29 3.28 -32.86
CA SER A 5 2.33 2.17 -31.90
C SER A 5 0.94 1.54 -31.78
N ASN A 6 0.85 0.22 -31.95
CA ASN A 6 -0.40 -0.50 -31.73
C ASN A 6 -0.81 -0.58 -30.25
N LYS A 7 0.14 -0.32 -29.35
CA LYS A 7 -0.13 -0.32 -27.89
C LYS A 7 -0.70 1.01 -27.40
N THR A 8 -0.19 2.12 -27.92
CA THR A 8 -0.51 3.47 -27.41
C THR A 8 -1.33 4.30 -28.40
N ASN A 9 -1.48 3.82 -29.63
CA ASN A 9 -2.08 4.56 -30.75
C ASN A 9 -1.42 5.93 -31.00
N LEU A 10 -0.14 6.04 -30.67
CA LEU A 10 0.67 7.25 -30.84
C LEU A 10 1.75 7.03 -31.89
N LEU A 11 2.21 8.13 -32.48
CA LEU A 11 3.36 8.15 -33.37
C LEU A 11 4.65 8.02 -32.53
N GLU A 12 5.29 6.88 -32.61
CA GLU A 12 6.50 6.55 -31.84
C GLU A 12 7.67 6.20 -32.75
N GLN A 13 8.91 6.40 -32.24
CA GLN A 13 10.12 6.03 -32.95
C GLN A 13 10.52 4.60 -32.55
N LYS A 14 10.08 3.60 -33.30
CA LYS A 14 10.30 2.17 -33.02
C LYS A 14 11.75 1.71 -33.06
N SER A 15 12.63 2.44 -33.71
CA SER A 15 14.00 1.95 -33.99
C SER A 15 15.05 2.45 -32.99
N TYR A 16 14.67 3.20 -31.97
CA TYR A 16 15.65 3.66 -30.97
C TYR A 16 15.89 2.57 -29.92
N LYS A 17 17.10 2.03 -29.95
CA LYS A 17 17.56 1.07 -28.95
C LYS A 17 18.52 1.77 -27.98
N TYR A 18 18.17 1.77 -26.72
CA TYR A 18 19.10 2.17 -25.68
C TYR A 18 20.16 1.08 -25.49
N SER A 19 21.41 1.47 -25.44
CA SER A 19 22.53 0.57 -25.17
C SER A 19 23.10 0.83 -23.78
N LEU A 20 23.68 -0.20 -23.20
CA LEU A 20 24.38 -0.08 -21.90
C LEU A 20 25.47 1.00 -21.99
N GLN A 21 25.46 1.90 -21.03
CA GLN A 21 26.50 2.90 -20.81
C GLN A 21 27.34 2.48 -19.61
N ASP A 22 28.38 1.71 -19.86
CA ASP A 22 29.31 1.30 -18.79
C ASP A 22 30.26 2.47 -18.50
N VAL A 23 30.02 3.14 -17.38
CA VAL A 23 30.76 4.33 -16.98
C VAL A 23 31.81 3.98 -15.91
N ALA A 24 32.92 4.70 -15.90
CA ALA A 24 34.00 4.49 -14.93
C ALA A 24 33.62 5.01 -13.52
N GLU A 25 32.83 6.07 -13.46
CA GLU A 25 32.42 6.70 -12.22
C GLU A 25 30.89 6.72 -12.08
N PRO A 26 30.35 6.59 -10.84
CA PRO A 26 28.92 6.53 -10.62
C PRO A 26 28.23 7.87 -10.91
N ASN A 27 27.12 7.83 -11.64
CA ASN A 27 26.22 8.98 -11.73
C ASN A 27 25.30 9.00 -10.50
N LEU A 28 25.62 9.85 -9.56
CA LEU A 28 24.85 10.02 -8.32
C LEU A 28 23.77 11.12 -8.43
N HIS A 29 23.53 11.67 -9.62
CA HIS A 29 22.56 12.74 -9.87
C HIS A 29 22.65 13.88 -8.84
N ARG A 30 23.89 14.36 -8.57
CA ARG A 30 24.15 15.35 -7.50
C ARG A 30 23.52 16.72 -7.74
N ASP A 31 23.16 17.04 -8.96
CA ASP A 31 22.36 18.19 -9.34
C ASP A 31 20.93 18.16 -8.76
N VAL A 32 20.40 16.97 -8.50
CA VAL A 32 19.09 16.71 -7.90
C VAL A 32 19.22 16.23 -6.45
N TYR A 33 20.09 15.26 -6.20
CA TYR A 33 20.31 14.63 -4.88
C TYR A 33 21.61 15.13 -4.25
N SER A 34 21.63 16.39 -3.83
CA SER A 34 22.82 17.04 -3.27
C SER A 34 23.27 16.51 -1.91
N TYR A 35 22.45 15.70 -1.23
CA TYR A 35 22.59 15.14 0.11
C TYR A 35 22.52 16.16 1.25
N GLY A 36 23.21 17.28 1.14
CA GLY A 36 23.21 18.35 2.17
C GLY A 36 21.97 19.25 2.16
N THR A 37 21.07 19.09 1.18
CA THR A 37 19.82 19.85 1.06
C THR A 37 18.68 18.94 0.63
N ILE A 38 17.44 19.43 0.76
CA ILE A 38 16.26 18.70 0.30
C ILE A 38 16.37 18.48 -1.21
N PRO A 39 16.20 17.22 -1.70
CA PRO A 39 16.24 16.93 -3.13
C PRO A 39 15.14 17.68 -3.88
N LYS A 40 15.51 18.32 -4.98
CA LYS A 40 14.58 19.08 -5.83
C LYS A 40 13.90 18.17 -6.86
N VAL A 41 12.74 18.59 -7.35
CA VAL A 41 12.10 18.01 -8.55
C VAL A 41 12.52 18.84 -9.75
N ALA A 42 13.09 18.21 -10.76
CA ALA A 42 13.33 18.82 -12.05
C ALA A 42 12.19 18.47 -12.99
N PHE A 43 11.83 19.37 -13.91
CA PHE A 43 10.81 19.19 -14.94
C PHE A 43 11.45 19.34 -16.32
N ASN A 44 11.06 18.48 -17.25
CA ASN A 44 11.55 18.51 -18.64
C ASN A 44 10.42 18.64 -19.68
N HIS A 45 9.18 18.85 -19.19
CA HIS A 45 7.97 19.02 -19.99
C HIS A 45 7.62 17.83 -20.90
N ARG A 46 8.22 16.67 -20.67
CA ARG A 46 7.91 15.45 -21.39
C ARG A 46 6.67 14.82 -20.78
N ARG A 47 5.60 14.72 -21.55
CA ARG A 47 4.39 13.99 -21.19
C ARG A 47 4.40 12.61 -21.80
N VAL A 48 3.93 11.64 -21.03
CA VAL A 48 3.62 10.29 -21.49
C VAL A 48 2.11 10.07 -21.42
N PRO A 49 1.51 9.30 -22.37
CA PRO A 49 0.08 9.05 -22.34
C PRO A 49 -0.30 8.14 -21.17
N MET A 50 -1.47 8.37 -20.61
CA MET A 50 -2.10 7.46 -19.68
C MET A 50 -2.58 6.22 -20.43
N SER A 51 -2.33 5.03 -19.88
CA SER A 51 -2.72 3.76 -20.49
C SER A 51 -2.95 2.73 -19.38
N MET A 52 -4.06 2.89 -18.64
CA MET A 52 -4.42 1.96 -17.57
C MET A 52 -4.71 0.58 -18.15
N PRO A 53 -4.13 -0.51 -17.61
CA PRO A 53 -4.45 -1.86 -18.03
C PRO A 53 -5.92 -2.23 -17.81
N GLU A 54 -6.41 -3.19 -18.58
CA GLU A 54 -7.76 -3.71 -18.40
C GLU A 54 -7.95 -4.36 -17.03
N GLU A 55 -6.95 -5.13 -16.57
CA GLU A 55 -6.90 -5.67 -15.22
C GLU A 55 -5.80 -5.00 -14.41
N VAL A 56 -6.12 -4.66 -13.18
CA VAL A 56 -5.15 -4.22 -12.16
C VAL A 56 -5.39 -4.98 -10.86
N TRP A 57 -4.33 -5.19 -10.08
CA TRP A 57 -4.41 -5.91 -8.81
C TRP A 57 -3.39 -5.41 -7.79
N ILE A 58 -3.58 -5.85 -6.57
CA ILE A 58 -2.72 -5.56 -5.43
C ILE A 58 -1.90 -6.81 -5.11
N THR A 59 -0.63 -6.63 -4.77
CA THR A 59 0.19 -7.65 -4.12
C THR A 59 0.53 -7.19 -2.71
N ASP A 60 0.62 -8.13 -1.78
CA ASP A 60 0.94 -7.86 -0.39
C ASP A 60 2.38 -8.21 -0.05
N THR A 61 3.00 -7.40 0.80
CA THR A 61 4.33 -7.63 1.36
C THR A 61 4.38 -7.47 2.88
N SER A 62 3.21 -7.51 3.55
CA SER A 62 3.10 -7.40 5.01
C SER A 62 3.93 -8.44 5.73
N LEU A 63 3.99 -9.67 5.17
CA LEU A 63 4.70 -10.81 5.74
C LEU A 63 6.20 -10.84 5.39
N ARG A 64 6.66 -9.93 4.55
CA ARG A 64 8.08 -9.78 4.20
C ARG A 64 8.59 -8.39 4.57
N ASP A 65 8.27 -7.37 3.80
CA ASP A 65 8.79 -6.01 4.01
C ASP A 65 8.17 -5.36 5.25
N GLY A 66 6.87 -5.55 5.46
CA GLY A 66 6.19 -5.11 6.67
C GLY A 66 6.82 -5.70 7.93
N GLN A 67 7.06 -7.01 7.95
CA GLN A 67 7.65 -7.71 9.11
C GLN A 67 9.08 -7.24 9.47
N GLN A 68 9.79 -6.56 8.56
CA GLN A 68 11.12 -6.01 8.86
C GLN A 68 11.10 -4.82 9.81
N SER A 69 9.98 -4.15 9.93
CA SER A 69 9.85 -2.91 10.72
C SER A 69 9.13 -3.08 12.06
N VAL A 70 8.68 -4.27 12.36
CA VAL A 70 7.98 -4.63 13.60
C VAL A 70 8.60 -5.87 14.22
N GLU A 71 8.17 -6.21 15.45
CA GLU A 71 8.55 -7.50 16.05
C GLU A 71 8.09 -8.65 15.13
N PRO A 72 8.95 -9.69 14.97
CA PRO A 72 8.63 -10.79 14.06
C PRO A 72 7.32 -11.49 14.45
N TYR A 73 6.39 -11.57 13.52
CA TYR A 73 5.12 -12.25 13.74
C TYR A 73 5.31 -13.73 14.14
N SER A 74 4.48 -14.22 15.01
CA SER A 74 4.37 -15.66 15.29
C SER A 74 3.77 -16.40 14.08
N VAL A 75 3.91 -17.73 14.06
CA VAL A 75 3.29 -18.57 13.01
C VAL A 75 1.78 -18.34 12.95
N ASP A 76 1.11 -18.29 14.11
CA ASP A 76 -0.35 -18.10 14.16
C ASP A 76 -0.77 -16.70 13.69
N GLN A 77 0.03 -15.66 14.00
CA GLN A 77 -0.20 -14.32 13.47
C GLN A 77 -0.06 -14.26 11.94
N ILE A 78 0.97 -14.92 11.38
CA ILE A 78 1.16 -15.01 9.93
C ILE A 78 -0.04 -15.68 9.26
N VAL A 79 -0.49 -16.82 9.80
CA VAL A 79 -1.67 -17.55 9.27
C VAL A 79 -2.94 -16.70 9.36
N ASN A 80 -3.13 -15.95 10.44
CA ASN A 80 -4.29 -15.05 10.57
C ASN A 80 -4.22 -13.87 9.60
N ILE A 81 -3.05 -13.25 9.40
CA ILE A 81 -2.85 -12.20 8.39
C ILE A 81 -3.19 -12.74 7.00
N TYR A 82 -2.73 -13.94 6.66
CA TYR A 82 -3.04 -14.59 5.37
C TYR A 82 -4.55 -14.82 5.17
N LYS A 83 -5.26 -15.27 6.21
CA LYS A 83 -6.73 -15.42 6.18
C LYS A 83 -7.44 -14.08 6.04
N LEU A 84 -6.97 -13.04 6.72
CA LEU A 84 -7.54 -11.70 6.61
C LEU A 84 -7.34 -11.10 5.21
N LEU A 85 -6.17 -11.31 4.60
CA LEU A 85 -5.90 -10.91 3.20
C LEU A 85 -6.84 -11.63 2.22
N ASN A 86 -7.06 -12.94 2.41
CA ASN A 86 -8.02 -13.69 1.59
C ASN A 86 -9.45 -13.15 1.76
N LYS A 87 -9.89 -12.92 3.00
CA LYS A 87 -11.23 -12.41 3.29
C LYS A 87 -11.43 -11.01 2.71
N LEU A 88 -10.45 -10.11 2.87
CA LEU A 88 -10.49 -8.76 2.30
C LEU A 88 -10.51 -8.80 0.76
N GLY A 89 -9.64 -9.64 0.16
CA GLY A 89 -9.45 -9.69 -1.29
C GLY A 89 -10.59 -10.34 -2.07
N GLY A 90 -11.43 -11.12 -1.40
CA GLY A 90 -12.53 -11.82 -2.03
C GLY A 90 -12.10 -12.88 -3.06
N PRO A 91 -13.03 -13.39 -3.88
CA PRO A 91 -12.78 -14.59 -4.71
C PRO A 91 -12.07 -14.32 -6.04
N TYR A 92 -11.97 -13.05 -6.47
CA TYR A 92 -11.51 -12.73 -7.84
C TYR A 92 -10.02 -12.38 -7.94
N GLY A 93 -9.27 -12.43 -6.83
CA GLY A 93 -7.83 -12.22 -6.84
C GLY A 93 -7.42 -10.76 -7.09
N ILE A 94 -8.19 -9.81 -6.57
CA ILE A 94 -7.80 -8.39 -6.58
C ILE A 94 -6.61 -8.19 -5.65
N ILE A 95 -6.59 -8.83 -4.46
CA ILE A 95 -5.36 -9.07 -3.71
C ILE A 95 -4.80 -10.40 -4.22
N ARG A 96 -3.85 -10.30 -5.17
CA ARG A 96 -3.45 -11.45 -5.99
C ARG A 96 -2.40 -12.32 -5.35
N GLN A 97 -1.39 -11.73 -4.74
CA GLN A 97 -0.22 -12.42 -4.20
C GLN A 97 0.17 -11.85 -2.85
N THR A 98 0.79 -12.67 -2.00
CA THR A 98 1.48 -12.22 -0.79
C THR A 98 2.88 -12.82 -0.72
N GLU A 99 3.84 -12.01 -0.27
CA GLU A 99 5.26 -12.31 -0.30
C GLU A 99 5.77 -12.69 1.09
N PHE A 100 6.46 -13.83 1.19
CA PHE A 100 6.98 -14.38 2.43
C PHE A 100 8.52 -14.39 2.48
N PHE A 101 9.08 -14.29 3.70
CA PHE A 101 10.41 -14.79 3.97
C PHE A 101 10.40 -16.32 4.04
N ILE A 102 11.56 -16.94 3.66
CA ILE A 102 11.69 -18.40 3.62
C ILE A 102 12.92 -18.94 4.38
N TYR A 103 13.69 -18.07 5.04
CA TYR A 103 14.99 -18.44 5.58
C TYR A 103 14.90 -19.15 6.92
N SER A 104 13.99 -18.74 7.80
CA SER A 104 13.86 -19.33 9.14
C SER A 104 12.96 -20.56 9.14
N LYS A 105 13.13 -21.42 10.16
CA LYS A 105 12.24 -22.56 10.40
C LYS A 105 10.79 -22.09 10.61
N LYS A 106 10.62 -20.98 11.34
CA LYS A 106 9.32 -20.34 11.59
C LYS A 106 8.62 -19.93 10.30
N ASP A 107 9.36 -19.28 9.39
CA ASP A 107 8.77 -18.79 8.13
C ASP A 107 8.27 -19.98 7.28
N ARG A 108 9.06 -21.06 7.20
CA ARG A 108 8.67 -22.28 6.47
C ARG A 108 7.46 -22.95 7.08
N GLU A 109 7.40 -23.11 8.41
CA GLU A 109 6.23 -23.65 9.10
C GLU A 109 4.97 -22.81 8.83
N ALA A 110 5.10 -21.48 8.84
CA ALA A 110 3.98 -20.58 8.54
C ALA A 110 3.49 -20.75 7.09
N ILE A 111 4.41 -20.86 6.12
CA ILE A 111 4.07 -21.10 4.72
C ILE A 111 3.35 -22.44 4.55
N GLU A 112 3.85 -23.51 5.15
CA GLU A 112 3.22 -24.83 5.09
C GLU A 112 1.78 -24.78 5.62
N LYS A 113 1.58 -24.16 6.81
CA LYS A 113 0.23 -23.96 7.36
C LYS A 113 -0.68 -23.10 6.48
N CYS A 114 -0.14 -22.07 5.83
CA CYS A 114 -0.91 -21.25 4.88
C CYS A 114 -1.30 -22.05 3.63
N MET A 115 -0.40 -22.89 3.11
CA MET A 115 -0.69 -23.77 1.97
C MET A 115 -1.76 -24.83 2.31
N GLU A 116 -1.76 -25.37 3.53
CA GLU A 116 -2.78 -26.33 4.01
C GLU A 116 -4.20 -25.74 4.00
N LEU A 117 -4.36 -24.42 3.99
CA LEU A 117 -5.67 -23.77 3.90
C LEU A 117 -6.30 -23.87 2.50
N ASP A 118 -5.53 -24.24 1.48
CA ASP A 118 -5.95 -24.38 0.08
C ASP A 118 -6.73 -23.17 -0.45
N LEU A 119 -6.31 -21.97 -0.07
CA LEU A 119 -6.92 -20.72 -0.52
C LEU A 119 -6.36 -20.34 -1.90
N LYS A 120 -7.26 -20.05 -2.84
CA LYS A 120 -6.88 -19.66 -4.20
C LYS A 120 -6.11 -18.34 -4.21
N PHE A 121 -6.52 -17.38 -3.40
CA PHE A 121 -5.92 -16.07 -3.28
C PHE A 121 -5.78 -15.65 -1.81
N PRO A 122 -4.74 -14.83 -1.48
CA PRO A 122 -3.60 -14.50 -2.34
C PRO A 122 -2.69 -15.72 -2.60
N GLU A 123 -2.12 -15.79 -3.79
CA GLU A 123 -1.07 -16.77 -4.11
C GLU A 123 0.17 -16.51 -3.25
N ILE A 124 0.79 -17.57 -2.76
CA ILE A 124 2.01 -17.49 -1.95
C ILE A 124 3.21 -17.31 -2.86
N THR A 125 3.96 -16.23 -2.65
CA THR A 125 5.26 -15.98 -3.28
C THR A 125 6.32 -15.81 -2.21
N SER A 126 7.59 -15.85 -2.61
CA SER A 126 8.71 -15.66 -1.69
C SER A 126 9.60 -14.50 -2.13
N TRP A 127 10.54 -14.14 -1.27
CA TRP A 127 11.60 -13.20 -1.58
C TRP A 127 12.94 -13.79 -1.18
N ILE A 128 13.92 -13.67 -2.08
CA ILE A 128 15.28 -14.13 -1.86
C ILE A 128 16.31 -13.06 -2.27
N ARG A 129 17.52 -13.23 -1.77
CA ARG A 129 18.69 -12.55 -2.31
C ARG A 129 19.03 -13.16 -3.67
N ALA A 130 19.80 -12.46 -4.47
CA ALA A 130 20.28 -12.96 -5.76
C ALA A 130 21.38 -14.04 -5.55
N SER A 131 21.01 -15.17 -4.96
CA SER A 131 21.89 -16.32 -4.64
C SER A 131 21.32 -17.60 -5.22
N LYS A 132 22.18 -18.38 -5.89
CA LYS A 132 21.80 -19.67 -6.50
C LYS A 132 21.27 -20.67 -5.47
N GLU A 133 21.84 -20.67 -4.28
CA GLU A 133 21.47 -21.60 -3.19
C GLU A 133 20.06 -21.33 -2.68
N ASP A 134 19.61 -20.07 -2.73
CA ASP A 134 18.28 -19.68 -2.22
C ASP A 134 17.15 -20.24 -3.10
N PHE A 135 17.37 -20.49 -4.41
CA PHE A 135 16.37 -21.12 -5.29
C PHE A 135 16.00 -22.54 -4.87
N LYS A 136 16.92 -23.27 -4.24
CA LYS A 136 16.60 -24.58 -3.69
C LYS A 136 15.55 -24.49 -2.59
N LEU A 137 15.65 -23.49 -1.71
CA LEU A 137 14.65 -23.27 -0.66
C LEU A 137 13.27 -22.97 -1.23
N VAL A 138 13.21 -22.15 -2.30
CA VAL A 138 11.94 -21.83 -3.00
C VAL A 138 11.31 -23.10 -3.57
N LYS A 139 12.12 -23.93 -4.25
CA LYS A 139 11.66 -25.18 -4.86
C LYS A 139 11.23 -26.22 -3.83
N ASP A 140 11.99 -26.36 -2.73
CA ASP A 140 11.67 -27.33 -1.66
C ASP A 140 10.35 -27.01 -0.98
N LEU A 141 9.92 -25.72 -0.97
CA LEU A 141 8.60 -25.27 -0.49
C LEU A 141 7.49 -25.35 -1.54
N GLY A 142 7.80 -25.72 -2.78
CA GLY A 142 6.80 -25.78 -3.86
C GLY A 142 6.30 -24.42 -4.34
N ILE A 143 7.02 -23.33 -4.06
CA ILE A 143 6.65 -21.97 -4.45
C ILE A 143 7.03 -21.75 -5.93
N ALA A 144 6.07 -21.31 -6.75
CA ALA A 144 6.25 -21.15 -8.18
C ALA A 144 6.97 -19.86 -8.59
N GLU A 145 6.85 -18.78 -7.77
CA GLU A 145 7.36 -17.46 -8.09
C GLU A 145 8.12 -16.87 -6.90
N THR A 146 9.26 -16.22 -7.16
CA THR A 146 10.03 -15.55 -6.12
C THR A 146 10.52 -14.17 -6.55
N GLY A 147 10.47 -13.22 -5.61
CA GLY A 147 11.16 -11.95 -5.73
C GLY A 147 12.67 -12.13 -5.59
N ILE A 148 13.44 -11.45 -6.44
CA ILE A 148 14.91 -11.43 -6.42
C ILE A 148 15.34 -9.97 -6.24
N LEU A 149 16.16 -9.70 -5.23
CA LEU A 149 16.70 -8.35 -5.03
C LEU A 149 17.71 -8.02 -6.14
N VAL A 150 17.42 -7.00 -6.92
CA VAL A 150 18.23 -6.54 -8.05
C VAL A 150 18.56 -5.07 -7.89
N SER A 151 19.81 -4.74 -7.57
CA SER A 151 20.23 -3.33 -7.44
C SER A 151 20.40 -2.69 -8.82
N CYS A 152 19.82 -1.50 -9.03
CA CYS A 152 19.87 -0.85 -10.35
C CYS A 152 20.39 0.59 -10.33
N SER A 153 20.57 1.21 -9.16
CA SER A 153 21.18 2.54 -9.07
C SER A 153 22.69 2.47 -8.92
N ASP A 154 23.41 3.47 -9.41
CA ASP A 154 24.86 3.59 -9.24
C ASP A 154 25.27 3.70 -7.77
N TYR A 155 24.37 4.17 -6.89
CA TYR A 155 24.58 4.11 -5.44
C TYR A 155 24.80 2.67 -4.96
N HIS A 156 24.01 1.73 -5.46
CA HIS A 156 24.09 0.34 -5.09
C HIS A 156 25.18 -0.39 -5.89
N ILE A 157 25.23 -0.21 -7.21
CA ILE A 157 26.19 -0.89 -8.08
C ILE A 157 27.62 -0.58 -7.65
N PHE A 158 27.97 0.71 -7.58
CA PHE A 158 29.36 1.11 -7.30
C PHE A 158 29.70 1.10 -5.81
N LYS A 159 28.80 1.56 -4.93
CA LYS A 159 29.12 1.73 -3.51
C LYS A 159 28.86 0.49 -2.67
N LYS A 160 27.76 -0.26 -2.93
CA LYS A 160 27.36 -1.46 -2.20
C LYS A 160 28.02 -2.72 -2.80
N MET A 161 27.85 -2.93 -4.12
CA MET A 161 28.32 -4.14 -4.79
C MET A 161 29.77 -4.08 -5.25
N LYS A 162 30.34 -2.87 -5.42
CA LYS A 162 31.70 -2.64 -5.93
C LYS A 162 31.91 -3.24 -7.33
N MET A 163 30.93 -3.09 -8.21
CA MET A 163 30.92 -3.62 -9.58
C MET A 163 30.80 -2.47 -10.59
N SER A 164 31.22 -2.72 -11.84
CA SER A 164 30.79 -1.91 -12.97
C SER A 164 29.34 -2.25 -13.35
N ARG A 165 28.71 -1.44 -14.18
CA ARG A 165 27.35 -1.68 -14.66
C ARG A 165 27.26 -2.99 -15.48
N SER A 166 28.26 -3.28 -16.31
CA SER A 166 28.33 -4.53 -17.09
C SER A 166 28.46 -5.75 -16.17
N GLN A 167 29.32 -5.70 -15.16
CA GLN A 167 29.47 -6.79 -14.19
C GLN A 167 28.18 -7.04 -13.41
N CYS A 168 27.50 -5.97 -13.00
CA CYS A 168 26.21 -6.05 -12.31
C CYS A 168 25.14 -6.68 -13.20
N MET A 169 25.04 -6.28 -14.47
CA MET A 169 24.13 -6.86 -15.44
C MET A 169 24.39 -8.35 -15.62
N ASP A 170 25.63 -8.75 -15.89
CA ASP A 170 26.01 -10.16 -16.09
C ASP A 170 25.68 -11.02 -14.87
N TYR A 171 25.94 -10.50 -13.66
CA TYR A 171 25.61 -11.16 -12.40
C TYR A 171 24.12 -11.48 -12.28
N TYR A 172 23.24 -10.50 -12.52
CA TYR A 172 21.80 -10.72 -12.40
C TYR A 172 21.20 -11.53 -13.56
N LEU A 173 21.73 -11.40 -14.77
CA LEU A 173 21.33 -12.28 -15.87
C LEU A 173 21.68 -13.74 -15.56
N GLY A 174 22.83 -13.99 -14.93
CA GLY A 174 23.20 -15.32 -14.42
C GLY A 174 22.22 -15.83 -13.37
N THR A 175 21.83 -14.98 -12.41
CA THR A 175 20.86 -15.31 -11.37
C THR A 175 19.49 -15.68 -11.94
N VAL A 176 19.01 -14.96 -12.95
CA VAL A 176 17.73 -15.26 -13.62
C VAL A 176 17.78 -16.60 -14.35
N LYS A 177 18.92 -16.93 -14.99
CA LYS A 177 19.10 -18.27 -15.57
C LYS A 177 19.09 -19.38 -14.53
N ASP A 178 19.64 -19.14 -13.33
CA ASP A 178 19.57 -20.09 -12.22
C ASP A 178 18.12 -20.28 -11.74
N ALA A 179 17.28 -19.22 -11.72
CA ALA A 179 15.84 -19.32 -11.45
C ALA A 179 15.13 -20.23 -12.46
N PHE A 180 15.40 -20.04 -13.76
CA PHE A 180 14.83 -20.88 -14.82
C PHE A 180 15.24 -22.35 -14.67
N ASN A 181 16.53 -22.61 -14.36
CA ASN A 181 17.04 -23.96 -14.12
C ASN A 181 16.36 -24.61 -12.89
N ALA A 182 15.95 -23.83 -11.91
CA ALA A 182 15.20 -24.30 -10.75
C ALA A 182 13.70 -24.51 -11.03
N GLY A 183 13.21 -24.04 -12.18
CA GLY A 183 11.77 -24.07 -12.52
C GLY A 183 10.94 -23.02 -11.78
N VAL A 184 11.56 -21.90 -11.39
CA VAL A 184 10.95 -20.82 -10.62
C VAL A 184 10.79 -19.57 -11.49
N ILE A 185 9.64 -18.92 -11.42
CA ILE A 185 9.39 -17.65 -12.09
C ILE A 185 10.09 -16.52 -11.31
N PRO A 186 11.05 -15.81 -11.91
CA PRO A 186 11.73 -14.71 -11.25
C PRO A 186 10.93 -13.40 -11.36
N ARG A 187 10.80 -12.69 -10.25
CA ARG A 187 10.38 -11.29 -10.19
C ARG A 187 11.57 -10.43 -9.77
N CYS A 188 12.14 -9.69 -10.71
CA CYS A 188 13.28 -8.83 -10.45
C CYS A 188 12.83 -7.53 -9.78
N HIS A 189 13.20 -7.34 -8.51
CA HIS A 189 12.94 -6.13 -7.75
C HIS A 189 14.06 -5.12 -8.06
N LEU A 190 13.80 -4.16 -8.93
CA LEU A 190 14.75 -3.12 -9.34
C LEU A 190 14.93 -2.09 -8.21
N GLU A 191 15.77 -2.43 -7.24
CA GLU A 191 16.03 -1.64 -6.04
C GLU A 191 16.60 -0.25 -6.41
N ASP A 192 15.96 0.80 -5.90
CA ASP A 192 16.39 2.20 -6.04
C ASP A 192 16.27 2.76 -7.47
N ILE A 193 15.20 2.37 -8.18
CA ILE A 193 14.98 2.78 -9.58
C ILE A 193 14.84 4.29 -9.73
N THR A 194 14.32 4.98 -8.71
CA THR A 194 14.10 6.43 -8.73
C THR A 194 15.37 7.27 -8.60
N ARG A 195 16.54 6.62 -8.42
CA ARG A 195 17.89 7.23 -8.49
C ARG A 195 18.79 6.55 -9.51
N ALA A 196 18.25 5.65 -10.32
CA ALA A 196 19.03 4.91 -11.32
C ALA A 196 19.21 5.71 -12.62
N ASP A 197 20.25 5.41 -13.37
CA ASP A 197 20.36 5.83 -14.77
C ASP A 197 19.40 5.01 -15.63
N PHE A 198 18.19 5.56 -15.79
CA PHE A 198 17.10 4.84 -16.43
C PHE A 198 17.41 4.43 -17.87
N TYR A 199 17.93 5.35 -18.66
CA TYR A 199 18.20 5.09 -20.08
C TYR A 199 19.55 4.39 -20.33
N GLY A 200 20.56 4.70 -19.51
CA GLY A 200 21.91 4.14 -19.67
C GLY A 200 22.13 2.77 -19.00
N PHE A 201 21.26 2.39 -18.05
CA PHE A 201 21.37 1.11 -17.38
C PHE A 201 20.04 0.35 -17.29
N VAL A 202 18.97 0.93 -16.73
CA VAL A 202 17.74 0.18 -16.43
C VAL A 202 17.10 -0.38 -17.69
N VAL A 203 16.86 0.45 -18.71
CA VAL A 203 16.24 0.00 -19.97
C VAL A 203 17.09 -1.05 -20.69
N PRO A 204 18.41 -0.86 -20.91
CA PRO A 204 19.25 -1.91 -21.50
C PRO A 204 19.25 -3.22 -20.73
N PHE A 205 19.33 -3.15 -19.40
CA PHE A 205 19.33 -4.33 -18.54
C PHE A 205 18.00 -5.09 -18.63
N VAL A 206 16.87 -4.39 -18.52
CA VAL A 206 15.54 -5.01 -18.61
C VAL A 206 15.28 -5.59 -20.01
N ASN A 207 15.80 -4.98 -21.07
CA ASN A 207 15.76 -5.57 -22.43
C ASN A 207 16.46 -6.94 -22.49
N GLU A 208 17.62 -7.09 -21.84
CA GLU A 208 18.29 -8.40 -21.77
C GLU A 208 17.50 -9.40 -20.91
N LEU A 209 16.85 -8.97 -19.81
CA LEU A 209 15.95 -9.82 -19.03
C LEU A 209 14.76 -10.30 -19.87
N GLN A 210 14.11 -9.41 -20.63
CA GLN A 210 12.97 -9.76 -21.49
C GLN A 210 13.41 -10.66 -22.67
N LYS A 211 14.65 -10.51 -23.16
CA LYS A 211 15.22 -11.42 -24.14
C LYS A 211 15.39 -12.82 -23.56
N LEU A 212 15.97 -12.96 -22.36
CA LEU A 212 16.08 -14.25 -21.66
C LEU A 212 14.71 -14.88 -21.42
N SER A 213 13.71 -14.07 -21.04
CA SER A 213 12.32 -14.51 -20.85
C SER A 213 11.74 -15.14 -22.12
N ARG A 214 11.90 -14.47 -23.26
CA ARG A 214 11.43 -14.98 -24.57
C ARG A 214 12.18 -16.26 -25.00
N GLU A 215 13.48 -16.31 -24.80
CA GLU A 215 14.31 -17.47 -25.14
C GLU A 215 13.96 -18.70 -24.30
N ALA A 216 13.65 -18.51 -23.01
CA ALA A 216 13.29 -19.59 -22.09
C ALA A 216 11.81 -19.97 -22.14
N GLY A 217 10.94 -19.12 -22.67
CA GLY A 217 9.48 -19.27 -22.58
C GLY A 217 8.95 -19.14 -21.13
N ILE A 218 9.71 -18.54 -20.23
CA ILE A 218 9.36 -18.31 -18.83
C ILE A 218 9.30 -16.80 -18.59
N PRO A 219 8.18 -16.27 -18.03
CA PRO A 219 8.08 -14.84 -17.78
C PRO A 219 9.13 -14.35 -16.77
N VAL A 220 9.74 -13.20 -17.05
CA VAL A 220 10.50 -12.43 -16.07
C VAL A 220 9.66 -11.24 -15.68
N LYS A 221 9.19 -11.21 -14.42
CA LYS A 221 8.43 -10.09 -13.89
C LYS A 221 9.36 -9.00 -13.37
N ILE A 222 8.93 -7.77 -13.49
CA ILE A 222 9.70 -6.58 -13.08
C ILE A 222 8.90 -5.83 -12.01
N ARG A 223 9.51 -5.66 -10.84
CA ARG A 223 9.03 -4.76 -9.80
C ARG A 223 9.90 -3.50 -9.77
N ALA A 224 9.33 -2.37 -10.15
CA ALA A 224 9.98 -1.07 -10.05
C ALA A 224 9.90 -0.57 -8.60
N CYS A 225 11.05 -0.43 -7.91
CA CYS A 225 11.10 -0.13 -6.49
C CYS A 225 11.56 1.31 -6.23
N ASP A 226 10.63 2.15 -5.77
CA ASP A 226 10.93 3.47 -5.19
C ASP A 226 11.41 3.31 -3.75
N THR A 227 12.60 2.76 -3.60
CA THR A 227 13.20 2.35 -2.33
C THR A 227 13.29 3.49 -1.33
N MET A 228 13.49 4.73 -1.80
CA MET A 228 13.69 5.89 -0.95
C MET A 228 12.46 6.81 -0.89
N GLY A 229 11.33 6.42 -1.49
CA GLY A 229 10.12 7.22 -1.53
C GLY A 229 10.26 8.54 -2.30
N TYR A 230 11.17 8.61 -3.27
CA TYR A 230 11.48 9.82 -4.05
C TYR A 230 10.72 9.95 -5.35
N GLY A 231 10.03 8.92 -5.78
CA GLY A 231 9.12 8.97 -6.92
C GLY A 231 8.11 10.10 -6.79
N VAL A 232 7.69 10.66 -7.91
CA VAL A 232 6.63 11.68 -7.95
C VAL A 232 5.59 11.33 -9.01
N PRO A 233 4.30 11.58 -8.74
CA PRO A 233 3.21 11.30 -9.67
C PRO A 233 3.12 12.35 -10.80
N TYR A 234 3.98 13.36 -10.79
CA TYR A 234 3.95 14.46 -11.75
C TYR A 234 4.43 14.01 -13.12
N THR A 235 3.56 14.03 -14.11
CA THR A 235 3.80 13.47 -15.45
C THR A 235 4.94 14.16 -16.21
N GLU A 236 5.20 15.44 -15.93
CA GLU A 236 6.26 16.24 -16.57
C GLU A 236 7.56 16.25 -15.76
N ALA A 237 7.61 15.53 -14.65
CA ALA A 237 8.86 15.40 -13.89
C ALA A 237 9.91 14.65 -14.69
N ALA A 238 11.15 15.12 -14.60
CA ALA A 238 12.27 14.50 -15.27
C ALA A 238 12.62 13.13 -14.66
N MET A 239 13.12 12.23 -15.50
CA MET A 239 13.68 10.96 -15.05
C MET A 239 14.90 11.19 -14.14
N PRO A 240 15.16 10.31 -13.19
CA PRO A 240 14.44 9.06 -12.93
C PRO A 240 13.29 9.18 -11.91
N ARG A 241 12.79 10.38 -11.60
CA ARG A 241 11.78 10.58 -10.55
C ARG A 241 10.32 10.42 -11.01
N SER A 242 10.03 10.51 -12.31
CA SER A 242 8.68 10.38 -12.85
C SER A 242 8.19 8.93 -12.79
N VAL A 243 7.21 8.63 -11.94
CA VAL A 243 6.58 7.29 -11.89
C VAL A 243 5.94 6.96 -13.24
N ALA A 244 5.17 7.89 -13.82
CA ALA A 244 4.59 7.74 -15.15
C ALA A 244 5.66 7.44 -16.21
N GLY A 245 6.78 8.20 -16.18
CA GLY A 245 7.90 8.01 -17.11
C GLY A 245 8.60 6.65 -16.95
N ILE A 246 8.78 6.17 -15.71
CA ILE A 246 9.38 4.86 -15.42
C ILE A 246 8.49 3.74 -15.98
N ILE A 247 7.20 3.74 -15.63
CA ILE A 247 6.26 2.70 -16.07
C ILE A 247 6.14 2.69 -17.60
N TYR A 248 5.94 3.86 -18.20
CA TYR A 248 5.91 3.99 -19.65
C TYR A 248 7.20 3.47 -20.30
N GLY A 249 8.35 3.86 -19.76
CA GLY A 249 9.65 3.45 -20.32
C GLY A 249 9.93 1.96 -20.21
N LEU A 250 9.55 1.31 -19.11
CA LEU A 250 9.66 -0.14 -18.95
C LEU A 250 8.78 -0.90 -19.95
N GLN A 251 7.58 -0.38 -20.25
CA GLN A 251 6.71 -1.01 -21.25
C GLN A 251 7.17 -0.77 -22.70
N HIS A 252 7.53 0.47 -23.05
CA HIS A 252 7.73 0.86 -24.45
C HIS A 252 9.19 0.80 -24.92
N TYR A 253 10.16 0.90 -24.00
CA TYR A 253 11.58 0.83 -24.34
C TYR A 253 12.24 -0.48 -23.89
N ALA A 254 11.62 -1.20 -22.96
CA ALA A 254 12.13 -2.47 -22.44
C ALA A 254 11.16 -3.65 -22.63
N ASP A 255 10.07 -3.46 -23.41
CA ASP A 255 9.10 -4.49 -23.80
C ASP A 255 8.51 -5.30 -22.62
N VAL A 256 8.38 -4.70 -21.43
CA VAL A 256 7.78 -5.38 -20.28
C VAL A 256 6.26 -5.42 -20.47
N PRO A 257 5.62 -6.60 -20.52
CA PRO A 257 4.16 -6.68 -20.54
C PRO A 257 3.55 -6.12 -19.26
N SER A 258 2.39 -5.47 -19.36
CA SER A 258 1.69 -4.90 -18.20
C SER A 258 1.51 -5.88 -17.06
N GLU A 259 1.11 -7.12 -17.37
CA GLU A 259 0.89 -8.21 -16.41
C GLU A 259 2.17 -8.70 -15.72
N CYS A 260 3.32 -8.33 -16.25
CA CYS A 260 4.64 -8.58 -15.65
C CYS A 260 5.24 -7.35 -14.97
N LEU A 261 4.51 -6.23 -14.88
CA LEU A 261 5.01 -4.96 -14.34
C LEU A 261 4.30 -4.59 -13.03
N GLU A 262 5.08 -4.35 -12.01
CA GLU A 262 4.64 -4.03 -10.68
C GLU A 262 5.38 -2.80 -10.13
N TRP A 263 4.67 -1.98 -9.36
CA TRP A 263 5.23 -0.86 -8.60
C TRP A 263 5.30 -1.18 -7.12
N HIS A 264 6.44 -0.88 -6.49
CA HIS A 264 6.64 -0.90 -5.04
C HIS A 264 7.20 0.45 -4.59
N GLY A 265 6.63 1.05 -3.56
CA GLY A 265 7.06 2.36 -3.07
C GLY A 265 7.01 2.50 -1.57
N HIS A 266 7.96 3.28 -1.03
CA HIS A 266 7.97 3.73 0.36
C HIS A 266 7.35 5.11 0.51
N ASN A 267 6.98 5.47 1.74
CA ASN A 267 6.18 6.66 2.05
C ASN A 267 6.97 7.83 2.62
N ASP A 268 8.28 7.89 2.39
CA ASP A 268 9.18 8.88 2.99
C ASP A 268 8.78 10.34 2.69
N PHE A 269 8.06 10.58 1.60
CA PHE A 269 7.58 11.91 1.20
C PHE A 269 6.05 11.98 1.04
N TYR A 270 5.30 11.14 1.75
CA TYR A 270 3.82 11.12 1.72
C TYR A 270 3.21 10.97 0.31
N LYS A 271 3.89 10.23 -0.59
CA LYS A 271 3.44 10.05 -1.96
C LYS A 271 3.19 8.59 -2.34
N ALA A 272 3.32 7.66 -1.40
CA ALA A 272 3.24 6.24 -1.70
C ALA A 272 1.94 5.86 -2.44
N VAL A 273 0.77 6.28 -1.95
CA VAL A 273 -0.53 6.01 -2.58
C VAL A 273 -0.63 6.67 -3.96
N ALA A 274 -0.32 7.96 -4.06
CA ALA A 274 -0.40 8.69 -5.32
C ALA A 274 0.56 8.11 -6.39
N ASN A 275 1.74 7.65 -5.99
CA ASN A 275 2.68 6.99 -6.88
C ASN A 275 2.17 5.62 -7.34
N ALA A 276 1.58 4.82 -6.45
CA ALA A 276 0.99 3.53 -6.77
C ALA A 276 -0.20 3.67 -7.73
N SER A 277 -1.12 4.61 -7.47
CA SER A 277 -2.22 4.95 -8.40
C SER A 277 -1.69 5.41 -9.76
N THR A 278 -0.63 6.23 -9.77
CA THR A 278 0.03 6.66 -11.02
C THR A 278 0.59 5.46 -11.78
N ALA A 279 1.20 4.49 -11.10
CA ALA A 279 1.71 3.30 -11.75
C ALA A 279 0.61 2.51 -12.46
N TRP A 280 -0.55 2.31 -11.84
CA TRP A 280 -1.72 1.70 -12.48
C TRP A 280 -2.19 2.50 -13.70
N LEU A 281 -2.36 3.81 -13.53
CA LEU A 281 -2.85 4.69 -14.60
C LEU A 281 -1.94 4.71 -15.83
N TYR A 282 -0.65 4.43 -15.66
CA TYR A 282 0.34 4.47 -16.75
C TYR A 282 0.83 3.10 -17.21
N GLY A 283 0.22 2.01 -16.72
CA GLY A 283 0.37 0.71 -17.38
C GLY A 283 0.90 -0.45 -16.53
N ALA A 284 1.26 -0.26 -15.27
CA ALA A 284 1.53 -1.38 -14.38
C ALA A 284 0.23 -2.09 -14.01
N CYS A 285 0.15 -3.41 -14.10
CA CYS A 285 -1.00 -4.17 -13.59
C CYS A 285 -0.98 -4.29 -12.07
N ALA A 286 0.20 -4.38 -11.45
CA ALA A 286 0.33 -4.63 -10.05
C ALA A 286 0.90 -3.45 -9.26
N VAL A 287 0.41 -3.27 -8.04
CA VAL A 287 1.04 -2.42 -7.02
C VAL A 287 1.26 -3.23 -5.76
N ASN A 288 2.44 -3.06 -5.17
CA ASN A 288 2.86 -3.79 -3.98
C ASN A 288 2.62 -2.95 -2.73
N CYS A 289 1.90 -3.51 -1.78
CA CYS A 289 1.37 -2.83 -0.61
C CYS A 289 1.66 -3.62 0.67
N SER A 290 1.43 -3.02 1.81
CA SER A 290 1.37 -3.71 3.10
C SER A 290 0.14 -3.28 3.89
N LEU A 291 -0.38 -4.15 4.72
CA LEU A 291 -1.46 -3.81 5.64
C LEU A 291 -1.03 -2.65 6.53
N LEU A 292 -1.89 -1.64 6.67
CA LEU A 292 -1.67 -0.43 7.45
C LEU A 292 -0.44 0.39 7.00
N GLY A 293 0.09 0.09 5.82
CA GLY A 293 1.32 0.72 5.32
C GLY A 293 2.57 0.37 6.14
N ILE A 294 2.54 -0.70 6.93
CA ILE A 294 3.67 -1.10 7.79
C ILE A 294 4.87 -1.44 6.91
N GLY A 295 6.03 -0.88 7.22
CA GLY A 295 7.28 -1.09 6.50
C GLY A 295 8.42 -0.25 7.07
N GLU A 296 9.63 -0.47 6.58
CA GLU A 296 10.81 0.23 7.06
C GLU A 296 10.68 1.76 6.95
N ARG A 297 11.34 2.50 7.83
CA ARG A 297 11.35 3.96 7.94
C ARG A 297 9.96 4.55 8.15
N THR A 298 9.31 4.99 7.08
CA THR A 298 7.98 5.64 7.07
C THR A 298 6.89 4.74 6.50
N GLY A 299 7.23 3.49 6.21
CA GLY A 299 6.32 2.46 5.71
C GLY A 299 6.21 2.40 4.20
N ASN A 300 5.33 1.52 3.76
CA ASN A 300 5.00 1.19 2.38
C ASN A 300 3.70 1.85 1.93
N VAL A 301 3.25 1.48 0.75
CA VAL A 301 1.89 1.81 0.28
C VAL A 301 0.86 1.10 1.16
N PRO A 302 -0.05 1.80 1.84
CA PRO A 302 -1.10 1.15 2.63
C PRO A 302 -2.05 0.35 1.73
N LEU A 303 -2.22 -0.95 2.03
CA LEU A 303 -3.03 -1.84 1.22
C LEU A 303 -4.50 -1.40 1.20
N GLU A 304 -5.04 -1.01 2.35
CA GLU A 304 -6.40 -0.50 2.48
C GLU A 304 -6.65 0.74 1.63
N ALA A 305 -5.65 1.62 1.49
CA ALA A 305 -5.78 2.78 0.61
C ALA A 305 -5.91 2.36 -0.85
N MET A 306 -5.14 1.37 -1.30
CA MET A 306 -5.20 0.87 -2.68
C MET A 306 -6.46 0.06 -2.97
N VAL A 307 -7.10 -0.55 -1.97
CA VAL A 307 -8.45 -1.12 -2.10
C VAL A 307 -9.47 -0.03 -2.46
N PHE A 308 -9.42 1.12 -1.78
CA PHE A 308 -10.30 2.25 -2.10
C PHE A 308 -9.94 2.93 -3.43
N GLU A 309 -8.65 3.05 -3.76
CA GLU A 309 -8.21 3.53 -5.08
C GLU A 309 -8.70 2.61 -6.20
N TYR A 310 -8.60 1.28 -6.02
CA TYR A 310 -9.16 0.31 -6.95
C TYR A 310 -10.65 0.54 -7.18
N ALA A 311 -11.43 0.61 -6.08
CA ALA A 311 -12.86 0.85 -6.15
C ALA A 311 -13.20 2.17 -6.85
N SER A 312 -12.43 3.22 -6.60
CA SER A 312 -12.60 4.54 -7.22
C SER A 312 -12.34 4.52 -8.72
N LEU A 313 -11.29 3.82 -9.15
CA LEU A 313 -10.89 3.73 -10.56
C LEU A 313 -11.78 2.77 -11.36
N ARG A 314 -12.25 1.68 -10.74
CA ARG A 314 -13.05 0.64 -11.40
C ARG A 314 -14.56 0.86 -11.25
N GLY A 315 -14.99 1.68 -10.27
CA GLY A 315 -16.40 1.85 -9.92
C GLY A 315 -17.02 0.63 -9.25
N SER A 316 -16.22 -0.32 -8.76
CA SER A 316 -16.62 -1.59 -8.14
C SER A 316 -15.57 -2.08 -7.17
N LEU A 317 -15.99 -2.81 -6.13
CA LEU A 317 -15.10 -3.55 -5.25
C LEU A 317 -14.72 -4.94 -5.79
N ASP A 318 -15.39 -5.39 -6.85
CA ASP A 318 -15.17 -6.70 -7.49
C ASP A 318 -15.01 -7.85 -6.48
N GLY A 319 -15.95 -7.91 -5.52
CA GLY A 319 -16.03 -8.95 -4.51
C GLY A 319 -15.11 -8.80 -3.30
N MET A 320 -14.34 -7.72 -3.21
CA MET A 320 -13.60 -7.39 -1.97
C MET A 320 -14.55 -7.01 -0.84
N ASP A 321 -14.23 -7.44 0.38
CA ASP A 321 -14.98 -7.11 1.59
C ASP A 321 -14.20 -6.08 2.44
N THR A 322 -14.52 -4.82 2.25
CA THR A 322 -13.85 -3.72 2.94
C THR A 322 -14.14 -3.64 4.45
N THR A 323 -15.17 -4.34 4.94
CA THR A 323 -15.47 -4.42 6.39
C THR A 323 -14.33 -5.11 7.16
N VAL A 324 -13.59 -5.98 6.47
CA VAL A 324 -12.40 -6.69 7.01
C VAL A 324 -11.27 -5.73 7.39
N ILE A 325 -11.22 -4.52 6.84
CA ILE A 325 -10.21 -3.51 7.24
C ILE A 325 -10.33 -3.19 8.73
N THR A 326 -11.53 -3.15 9.26
CA THR A 326 -11.76 -2.94 10.70
C THR A 326 -11.30 -4.15 11.52
N GLU A 327 -11.53 -5.38 11.04
CA GLU A 327 -11.02 -6.60 11.69
C GLU A 327 -9.49 -6.64 11.67
N ILE A 328 -8.85 -6.22 10.57
CA ILE A 328 -7.40 -6.10 10.46
C ILE A 328 -6.86 -5.10 11.49
N ALA A 329 -7.46 -3.91 11.59
CA ALA A 329 -7.06 -2.90 12.55
C ALA A 329 -7.17 -3.43 14.00
N ASP A 330 -8.26 -4.11 14.31
CA ASP A 330 -8.48 -4.74 15.61
C ASP A 330 -7.46 -5.84 15.91
N PHE A 331 -7.19 -6.72 14.94
CA PHE A 331 -6.20 -7.79 15.07
C PHE A 331 -4.79 -7.22 15.30
N PHE A 332 -4.37 -6.25 14.50
CA PHE A 332 -3.05 -5.64 14.67
C PHE A 332 -2.91 -4.96 16.02
N LYS A 333 -3.96 -4.29 16.51
CA LYS A 333 -3.93 -3.66 17.82
C LYS A 333 -3.93 -4.66 18.98
N LYS A 334 -4.76 -5.72 18.93
CA LYS A 334 -4.99 -6.63 20.06
C LYS A 334 -4.01 -7.79 20.09
N ASP A 335 -3.73 -8.39 18.93
CA ASP A 335 -2.98 -9.64 18.83
C ASP A 335 -1.52 -9.41 18.43
N VAL A 336 -1.25 -8.39 17.60
CA VAL A 336 0.11 -8.02 17.21
C VAL A 336 0.71 -6.97 18.17
N GLY A 337 -0.14 -6.15 18.81
CA GLY A 337 0.33 -5.08 19.69
C GLY A 337 0.83 -3.84 18.91
N TYR A 338 0.40 -3.69 17.66
CA TYR A 338 0.78 -2.55 16.83
C TYR A 338 -0.09 -1.33 17.17
N ASP A 339 0.55 -0.21 17.52
CA ASP A 339 -0.14 1.05 17.82
C ASP A 339 -0.47 1.81 16.55
N ILE A 340 -1.74 1.69 16.10
CA ILE A 340 -2.24 2.38 14.92
C ILE A 340 -2.52 3.85 15.29
N PRO A 341 -1.86 4.82 14.62
CA PRO A 341 -2.13 6.23 14.89
C PRO A 341 -3.63 6.56 14.74
N PRO A 342 -4.25 7.28 15.68
CA PRO A 342 -5.70 7.47 15.69
C PRO A 342 -6.28 8.05 14.39
N MET A 343 -5.54 8.89 13.69
CA MET A 343 -5.97 9.55 12.44
C MET A 343 -5.58 8.78 11.17
N THR A 344 -5.12 7.53 11.28
CA THR A 344 -4.82 6.70 10.10
C THR A 344 -6.09 6.52 9.27
N PRO A 345 -6.10 6.87 7.98
CA PRO A 345 -7.27 6.70 7.13
C PRO A 345 -7.79 5.25 7.17
N PHE A 346 -9.10 5.09 7.21
CA PHE A 346 -9.85 3.83 7.24
C PHE A 346 -9.64 2.94 8.47
N ALA A 347 -8.46 2.94 9.08
CA ALA A 347 -8.06 2.01 10.15
C ALA A 347 -7.94 2.65 11.54
N GLY A 348 -7.60 3.93 11.62
CA GLY A 348 -7.37 4.63 12.89
C GLY A 348 -8.64 4.80 13.73
N SER A 349 -8.52 4.86 15.05
CA SER A 349 -9.66 4.98 15.96
C SER A 349 -10.44 6.31 15.83
N ALA A 350 -9.81 7.33 15.25
CA ALA A 350 -10.44 8.64 15.01
C ALA A 350 -10.71 8.93 13.52
N PHE A 351 -10.59 7.94 12.66
CA PHE A 351 -10.76 8.11 11.21
C PHE A 351 -12.07 8.82 10.82
N ASN A 352 -13.20 8.42 11.41
CA ASN A 352 -14.54 8.94 11.12
C ASN A 352 -15.17 9.65 12.33
N VAL A 353 -14.34 10.23 13.20
CA VAL A 353 -14.79 10.90 14.43
C VAL A 353 -14.89 12.40 14.23
N THR A 354 -16.05 12.94 14.51
CA THR A 354 -16.33 14.38 14.54
C THR A 354 -16.30 14.91 15.97
N ARG A 355 -15.79 16.13 16.17
CA ARG A 355 -15.73 16.80 17.49
C ARG A 355 -16.48 18.12 17.54
N ALA A 356 -16.51 18.87 16.43
CA ALA A 356 -17.12 20.19 16.38
C ALA A 356 -18.65 20.11 16.40
N GLY A 357 -19.29 20.93 17.24
CA GLY A 357 -20.74 20.93 17.39
C GLY A 357 -21.51 21.21 16.10
N VAL A 358 -20.97 22.07 15.22
CA VAL A 358 -21.56 22.34 13.90
C VAL A 358 -21.57 21.10 13.01
N HIS A 359 -20.48 20.31 13.02
CA HIS A 359 -20.40 19.07 12.26
C HIS A 359 -21.33 18.00 12.83
N ALA A 360 -21.41 17.89 14.16
CA ALA A 360 -22.33 16.97 14.80
C ALA A 360 -23.80 17.32 14.50
N ASP A 361 -24.17 18.62 14.44
CA ASP A 361 -25.52 19.07 14.05
C ASP A 361 -25.82 18.69 12.57
N GLY A 362 -24.80 18.71 11.70
CA GLY A 362 -24.91 18.21 10.34
C GLY A 362 -25.17 16.71 10.29
N LEU A 363 -24.37 15.91 11.00
CA LEU A 363 -24.53 14.44 11.07
C LEU A 363 -25.91 14.03 11.63
N MET A 364 -26.47 14.81 12.60
CA MET A 364 -27.82 14.57 13.11
C MET A 364 -28.93 14.78 12.06
N LYS A 365 -28.69 15.67 11.10
CA LYS A 365 -29.64 15.96 10.04
C LYS A 365 -29.53 14.94 8.93
N ASP A 366 -28.31 14.70 8.48
CA ASP A 366 -27.99 13.73 7.46
C ASP A 366 -26.48 13.42 7.52
N GLU A 367 -26.11 12.13 7.63
CA GLU A 367 -24.71 11.73 7.69
C GLU A 367 -23.94 12.07 6.41
N GLU A 368 -24.59 12.11 5.23
CA GLU A 368 -23.96 12.46 3.95
C GLU A 368 -23.39 13.88 3.92
N ILE A 369 -23.78 14.75 4.84
CA ILE A 369 -23.23 16.11 4.93
C ILE A 369 -21.74 16.09 5.26
N TYR A 370 -21.26 15.08 6.03
CA TYR A 370 -19.87 15.00 6.49
C TYR A 370 -19.21 13.64 6.25
N THR A 371 -19.92 12.67 5.64
CA THR A 371 -19.36 11.41 5.18
C THR A 371 -19.59 11.24 3.69
N ILE A 372 -18.55 10.95 2.92
CA ILE A 372 -18.66 10.80 1.45
C ILE A 372 -19.19 9.42 1.04
N PHE A 373 -19.20 8.47 1.95
CA PHE A 373 -19.79 7.14 1.80
C PHE A 373 -20.25 6.62 3.16
N ASP A 374 -21.17 5.65 3.15
CA ASP A 374 -21.68 5.01 4.37
C ASP A 374 -20.56 4.17 5.02
N THR A 375 -19.91 4.74 6.03
CA THR A 375 -18.80 4.11 6.74
C THR A 375 -19.23 2.89 7.57
N LYS A 376 -20.49 2.83 8.00
CA LYS A 376 -21.06 1.65 8.68
C LYS A 376 -21.15 0.47 7.71
N LYS A 377 -21.69 0.70 6.51
CA LYS A 377 -21.85 -0.33 5.47
C LYS A 377 -20.51 -0.78 4.91
N ILE A 378 -19.63 0.16 4.59
CA ILE A 378 -18.37 -0.09 3.85
C ILE A 378 -17.26 -0.59 4.76
N LEU A 379 -17.19 -0.12 6.01
CA LEU A 379 -16.10 -0.43 6.95
C LEU A 379 -16.56 -1.11 8.23
N ASN A 380 -17.87 -1.34 8.41
CA ASN A 380 -18.45 -1.72 9.69
C ASN A 380 -18.08 -0.76 10.82
N ARG A 381 -17.95 0.55 10.50
CA ARG A 381 -17.55 1.63 11.42
C ARG A 381 -18.49 2.81 11.25
N PRO A 382 -19.55 2.93 12.05
CA PRO A 382 -20.45 4.08 11.97
C PRO A 382 -19.69 5.39 12.25
N ALA A 383 -20.15 6.49 11.67
CA ALA A 383 -19.67 7.81 12.02
C ALA A 383 -19.89 8.06 13.52
N THR A 384 -18.94 8.69 14.20
CA THR A 384 -19.02 8.91 15.63
C THR A 384 -18.75 10.37 15.99
N VAL A 385 -19.24 10.79 17.15
CA VAL A 385 -18.98 12.11 17.73
C VAL A 385 -18.24 11.94 19.04
N GLN A 386 -17.05 12.51 19.14
CA GLN A 386 -16.32 12.54 20.40
C GLN A 386 -16.70 13.80 21.19
N ILE A 387 -17.15 13.61 22.43
CA ILE A 387 -17.56 14.71 23.29
C ILE A 387 -16.35 15.40 23.91
N SER A 388 -16.28 16.71 23.72
CA SER A 388 -15.21 17.58 24.24
C SER A 388 -15.77 18.97 24.63
N LYS A 389 -14.89 19.87 25.03
CA LYS A 389 -15.22 21.27 25.33
C LYS A 389 -16.00 21.97 24.19
N THR A 390 -15.68 21.62 22.95
CA THR A 390 -16.29 22.23 21.76
C THR A 390 -17.58 21.53 21.30
N SER A 391 -17.98 20.46 21.97
CA SER A 391 -19.18 19.72 21.60
C SER A 391 -20.43 20.47 22.10
N GLY A 392 -21.34 20.78 21.18
CA GLY A 392 -22.62 21.36 21.47
C GLY A 392 -23.68 20.32 21.87
N LEU A 393 -24.91 20.78 22.15
CA LEU A 393 -26.06 19.90 22.43
C LEU A 393 -26.31 18.86 21.35
N ALA A 394 -26.09 19.22 20.07
CA ALA A 394 -26.23 18.31 18.94
C ALA A 394 -25.27 17.14 19.01
N GLY A 395 -23.99 17.37 19.38
CA GLY A 395 -23.00 16.30 19.54
C GLY A 395 -23.38 15.32 20.65
N ILE A 396 -23.85 15.82 21.77
CA ILE A 396 -24.30 14.99 22.90
C ILE A 396 -25.54 14.17 22.51
N ALA A 397 -26.52 14.79 21.86
CA ALA A 397 -27.72 14.08 21.38
C ALA A 397 -27.35 12.98 20.38
N TYR A 398 -26.46 13.29 19.44
CA TYR A 398 -25.96 12.29 18.46
C TYR A 398 -25.29 11.12 19.16
N TRP A 399 -24.36 11.40 20.09
CA TRP A 399 -23.65 10.36 20.84
C TRP A 399 -24.65 9.47 21.64
N ILE A 400 -25.61 10.04 22.32
CA ILE A 400 -26.63 9.28 23.09
C ILE A 400 -27.45 8.39 22.13
N ASN A 401 -28.00 8.98 21.07
CA ASN A 401 -28.82 8.25 20.10
C ASN A 401 -28.09 7.06 19.50
N GLN A 402 -26.82 7.27 19.12
CA GLN A 402 -25.99 6.22 18.53
C GLN A 402 -25.61 5.13 19.54
N THR A 403 -25.16 5.53 20.75
CA THR A 403 -24.69 4.57 21.77
C THR A 403 -25.81 3.67 22.27
N TYR A 404 -27.04 4.22 22.40
CA TYR A 404 -28.20 3.48 22.89
C TYR A 404 -29.14 2.99 21.76
N GLY A 405 -28.77 3.15 20.51
CA GLY A 405 -29.55 2.67 19.36
C GLY A 405 -30.94 3.30 19.28
N LEU A 406 -31.06 4.60 19.60
CA LEU A 406 -32.34 5.29 19.56
C LEU A 406 -32.65 5.71 18.12
N GLU A 407 -33.71 5.14 17.55
CA GLU A 407 -34.14 5.37 16.17
C GLU A 407 -35.56 5.97 16.14
N ASP A 408 -35.90 6.60 15.03
CA ASP A 408 -37.21 7.20 14.75
C ASP A 408 -37.75 8.11 15.90
N ASP A 409 -38.94 7.83 16.40
CA ASP A 409 -39.59 8.59 17.47
C ASP A 409 -38.87 8.49 18.82
N ALA A 410 -37.95 7.52 18.98
CA ALA A 410 -37.15 7.37 20.20
C ALA A 410 -35.90 8.26 20.20
N LYS A 411 -35.52 8.85 19.04
CA LYS A 411 -34.36 9.76 18.96
C LYS A 411 -34.54 10.99 19.84
N LEU A 412 -33.54 11.27 20.63
CA LEU A 412 -33.49 12.50 21.42
C LEU A 412 -33.14 13.69 20.55
N ASP A 413 -33.99 14.73 20.59
CA ASP A 413 -33.65 16.05 20.05
C ASP A 413 -32.59 16.73 20.92
N LYS A 414 -31.80 17.61 20.32
CA LYS A 414 -30.74 18.36 21.02
C LYS A 414 -31.24 19.22 22.20
N ARG A 415 -32.54 19.47 22.32
CA ARG A 415 -33.17 20.19 23.42
C ARG A 415 -33.81 19.26 24.46
N ALA A 416 -33.65 17.95 24.31
CA ALA A 416 -34.18 17.02 25.30
C ALA A 416 -33.56 17.27 26.68
N PRO A 417 -34.34 17.15 27.80
CA PRO A 417 -33.82 17.42 29.14
C PRO A 417 -32.54 16.66 29.49
N LEU A 418 -32.44 15.39 29.09
CA LEU A 418 -31.26 14.56 29.30
C LEU A 418 -30.03 15.14 28.58
N VAL A 419 -30.18 15.60 27.34
CA VAL A 419 -29.09 16.20 26.54
C VAL A 419 -28.59 17.49 27.19
N ILE A 420 -29.51 18.31 27.71
CA ILE A 420 -29.18 19.55 28.44
C ILE A 420 -28.40 19.23 29.71
N ALA A 421 -28.89 18.31 30.54
CA ALA A 421 -28.22 17.90 31.77
C ALA A 421 -26.81 17.31 31.52
N MET A 422 -26.66 16.52 30.47
CA MET A 422 -25.36 16.00 30.05
C MET A 422 -24.42 17.13 29.62
N LYS A 423 -24.91 18.13 28.88
CA LYS A 423 -24.10 19.27 28.46
C LYS A 423 -23.61 20.09 29.65
N GLU A 424 -24.48 20.38 30.60
CA GLU A 424 -24.12 21.09 31.84
C GLU A 424 -23.02 20.33 32.61
N TRP A 425 -23.17 19.01 32.74
CA TRP A 425 -22.15 18.20 33.39
C TRP A 425 -20.81 18.19 32.61
N VAL A 426 -20.83 18.09 31.27
CA VAL A 426 -19.63 18.17 30.43
C VAL A 426 -18.96 19.53 30.63
N ASP A 427 -19.70 20.64 30.58
CA ASP A 427 -19.15 21.98 30.77
C ASP A 427 -18.47 22.15 32.12
N ALA A 428 -19.12 21.67 33.21
CA ALA A 428 -18.53 21.69 34.53
C ALA A 428 -17.18 20.96 34.63
N GLN A 429 -17.00 19.81 33.91
CA GLN A 429 -15.71 19.11 33.86
C GLN A 429 -14.60 19.99 33.27
N TYR A 430 -14.92 20.79 32.25
CA TYR A 430 -13.93 21.68 31.60
C TYR A 430 -13.72 23.00 32.40
N GLU A 431 -14.72 23.46 33.14
CA GLU A 431 -14.55 24.57 34.08
C GLU A 431 -13.63 24.19 35.23
N ASP A 432 -13.69 22.92 35.69
CA ASP A 432 -12.79 22.34 36.69
C ASP A 432 -11.37 22.02 36.16
N GLY A 433 -11.06 22.41 34.89
CA GLY A 433 -9.71 22.35 34.32
C GLY A 433 -9.41 21.11 33.50
N ARG A 434 -10.41 20.30 33.15
CA ARG A 434 -10.19 19.15 32.22
C ARG A 434 -9.64 19.60 30.87
N GLN A 435 -8.63 18.87 30.35
CA GLN A 435 -8.01 19.14 29.05
C GLN A 435 -8.22 18.02 28.03
N THR A 436 -8.69 16.85 28.48
CA THR A 436 -8.94 15.67 27.61
C THR A 436 -10.39 15.61 27.17
N ALA A 437 -10.66 14.96 26.01
CA ALA A 437 -12.02 14.61 25.63
C ALA A 437 -12.66 13.67 26.67
N MET A 438 -14.00 13.64 26.72
CA MET A 438 -14.73 12.66 27.52
C MET A 438 -14.54 11.26 26.92
N THR A 439 -14.40 10.27 27.76
CA THR A 439 -14.42 8.86 27.35
C THR A 439 -15.85 8.35 27.30
N ASP A 440 -16.11 7.36 26.45
CA ASP A 440 -17.45 6.74 26.38
C ASP A 440 -17.87 6.19 27.74
N ARG A 441 -16.96 5.57 28.47
CA ARG A 441 -17.21 5.06 29.82
C ARG A 441 -17.70 6.15 30.79
N GLU A 442 -17.05 7.32 30.82
CA GLU A 442 -17.48 8.44 31.68
C GLU A 442 -18.85 8.95 31.29
N LEU A 443 -19.14 9.01 30.00
CA LEU A 443 -20.46 9.41 29.47
C LEU A 443 -21.53 8.38 29.84
N GLU A 444 -21.25 7.08 29.67
CA GLU A 444 -22.17 6.00 30.04
C GLU A 444 -22.45 5.97 31.53
N GLU A 445 -21.40 6.10 32.38
CA GLU A 445 -21.55 6.19 33.84
C GLU A 445 -22.45 7.38 34.26
N LYS A 446 -22.35 8.52 33.56
CA LYS A 446 -23.17 9.68 33.80
C LYS A 446 -24.61 9.49 33.32
N ILE A 447 -24.81 8.88 32.15
CA ILE A 447 -26.15 8.52 31.64
C ILE A 447 -26.84 7.54 32.60
N ALA A 448 -26.11 6.57 33.16
CA ALA A 448 -26.65 5.62 34.13
C ALA A 448 -27.24 6.31 35.38
N GLN A 449 -26.65 7.44 35.76
CA GLN A 449 -27.15 8.26 36.90
C GLN A 449 -28.37 9.10 36.52
N LEU A 450 -28.42 9.64 35.30
CA LEU A 450 -29.45 10.58 34.85
C LEU A 450 -30.67 9.90 34.22
N ALA A 451 -30.45 8.77 33.54
CA ALA A 451 -31.48 8.04 32.79
C ALA A 451 -31.22 6.51 32.85
N PRO A 452 -31.36 5.87 34.03
CA PRO A 452 -31.08 4.45 34.19
C PRO A 452 -31.93 3.54 33.32
N GLU A 453 -33.08 4.02 32.84
CA GLU A 453 -33.97 3.30 31.92
C GLU A 453 -33.33 3.04 30.54
N LEU A 454 -32.36 3.83 30.10
CA LEU A 454 -31.64 3.61 28.82
C LEU A 454 -30.69 2.44 28.91
N GLN A 455 -30.20 2.04 30.07
CA GLN A 455 -29.29 0.90 30.23
C GLN A 455 -29.97 -0.46 30.12
N LYS A 456 -31.32 -0.51 30.14
CA LYS A 456 -32.09 -1.76 30.11
C LYS A 456 -32.52 -2.16 28.68
N ARG A 457 -32.11 -1.40 27.70
CA ARG A 457 -32.35 -1.69 26.29
C ARG A 457 -31.08 -2.28 25.65
#